data_8846bd340dbf650ae15b3254b3f6176a
#
_entry.id   8846bd340dbf650ae15b3254b3f6176a
#
_cell.length_a   1.000
_cell.length_b   1.000
_cell.length_c   1.000
_cell.angle_alpha   90.00
_cell.angle_beta   90.00
_cell.angle_gamma   90.00
#
_symmetry.space_group_name_H-M   'P 1'
#
loop_
_entity.id
_entity.type
_entity.pdbx_description
1 polymer ?
#
loop_
_entity_poly.entity_id
_entity_poly.type
_entity_poly.pdbx_seq_one_letter_code
_entity_poly.pdbx_strand_id
1 'polypeptide(L)'
;FVVHKKGLELNGKNPTLLYAYGGFNISMQPSFSVTRIPLLENGVIYAMACLRGGSEYGEEWHKAGMLEKKQNVFDDFISAAEWLIENKYTSPEKLAIQGGSNGGLLVGAVINQRPELYKVAFPMVGVMDMLRFHKFTIGWAWVPEYGSSDNSEQFKFLYKYSPLHNLTKGLDYPAVMVTTADHDDRVVPAHSFKYAAALQEMNSGKNPTLIRIETKVGHGAGTSTSKSIELYTDLYSFMFYNMDLIPNY
;
A
#
# COMPACT_ATOMS: atom_id res chain seq x y z
N PHE A 1 8.19 -3.62 13.11
CA PHE A 1 9.63 -3.31 13.05
C PHE A 1 9.81 -1.85 12.67
N VAL A 2 10.70 -1.14 13.38
CA VAL A 2 11.00 0.26 13.09
C VAL A 2 12.52 0.39 12.91
N VAL A 3 12.95 0.96 11.79
CA VAL A 3 14.34 1.15 11.43
C VAL A 3 14.59 2.63 11.15
N HIS A 4 15.56 3.22 11.82
CA HIS A 4 15.93 4.62 11.66
C HIS A 4 17.40 4.86 11.99
N LYS A 5 17.90 6.03 11.65
CA LYS A 5 19.26 6.46 11.97
C LYS A 5 19.46 6.49 13.49
N LYS A 6 20.60 6.04 13.96
CA LYS A 6 20.94 6.10 15.40
C LYS A 6 20.94 7.55 15.89
N GLY A 7 20.36 7.79 17.06
CA GLY A 7 20.26 9.14 17.64
C GLY A 7 19.12 10.00 17.11
N LEU A 8 18.16 9.41 16.36
CA LEU A 8 16.97 10.13 15.93
C LEU A 8 16.15 10.61 17.13
N GLU A 9 15.71 11.86 17.09
CA GLU A 9 14.81 12.43 18.08
C GLU A 9 13.34 12.17 17.69
N LEU A 10 12.55 11.63 18.60
CA LEU A 10 11.12 11.39 18.41
C LEU A 10 10.33 12.66 18.75
N ASN A 11 10.13 13.52 17.77
CA ASN A 11 9.48 14.83 17.91
C ASN A 11 8.20 14.98 17.09
N GLY A 12 7.73 13.89 16.43
CA GLY A 12 6.55 13.88 15.56
C GLY A 12 6.76 14.50 14.18
N LYS A 13 8.00 14.86 13.81
CA LYS A 13 8.30 15.54 12.54
C LYS A 13 9.11 14.70 11.56
N ASN A 14 9.46 13.48 11.93
CA ASN A 14 10.29 12.65 11.08
C ASN A 14 9.49 12.09 9.90
N PRO A 15 9.98 12.21 8.67
CA PRO A 15 9.37 11.52 7.55
C PRO A 15 9.43 10.02 7.80
N THR A 16 8.34 9.34 7.52
CA THR A 16 8.21 7.91 7.80
C THR A 16 7.54 7.21 6.61
N LEU A 17 8.09 6.06 6.22
CA LEU A 17 7.46 5.14 5.28
C LEU A 17 7.00 3.89 6.03
N LEU A 18 5.69 3.70 6.13
CA LEU A 18 5.08 2.51 6.72
C LEU A 18 4.73 1.52 5.62
N TYR A 19 5.25 0.30 5.72
CA TYR A 19 5.04 -0.80 4.79
C TYR A 19 4.30 -1.96 5.45
N ALA A 20 3.41 -2.62 4.71
CA ALA A 20 2.88 -3.93 5.08
C ALA A 20 2.40 -4.73 3.86
N TYR A 21 2.08 -6.00 4.08
CA TYR A 21 1.48 -6.89 3.09
C TYR A 21 0.10 -7.39 3.52
N GLY A 22 -0.03 -8.07 4.67
CA GLY A 22 -1.28 -8.41 5.33
C GLY A 22 -2.16 -9.44 4.62
N GLY A 23 -1.64 -10.61 4.27
CA GLY A 23 -2.43 -11.68 3.67
C GLY A 23 -1.62 -12.88 3.20
N PHE A 24 -2.32 -13.88 2.72
CA PHE A 24 -1.74 -15.08 2.07
C PHE A 24 -0.77 -15.86 2.96
N ASN A 25 -0.92 -15.78 4.28
CA ASN A 25 -0.01 -16.45 5.21
C ASN A 25 1.46 -16.04 5.06
N ILE A 26 1.73 -14.80 4.58
CA ILE A 26 3.09 -14.30 4.36
C ILE A 26 3.54 -13.48 5.57
N SER A 27 4.56 -13.97 6.28
CA SER A 27 5.20 -13.24 7.38
C SER A 27 6.04 -12.07 6.89
N MET A 28 5.87 -10.92 7.51
CA MET A 28 6.78 -9.80 7.38
C MET A 28 7.97 -10.00 8.32
N GLN A 29 9.16 -10.10 7.76
CA GLN A 29 10.39 -10.29 8.53
C GLN A 29 11.42 -9.21 8.18
N PRO A 30 12.24 -8.78 9.15
CA PRO A 30 13.34 -7.85 8.88
C PRO A 30 14.29 -8.45 7.86
N SER A 31 14.57 -7.69 6.82
CA SER A 31 15.51 -8.07 5.77
C SER A 31 16.31 -6.85 5.34
N PHE A 32 17.55 -7.06 4.93
CA PHE A 32 18.32 -6.01 4.29
C PHE A 32 17.75 -5.71 2.89
N SER A 33 17.67 -4.42 2.57
CA SER A 33 17.34 -3.97 1.22
C SER A 33 18.12 -2.70 0.89
N VAL A 34 18.84 -2.75 -0.22
CA VAL A 34 19.62 -1.61 -0.72
C VAL A 34 18.72 -0.41 -1.03
N THR A 35 17.47 -0.64 -1.42
CA THR A 35 16.53 0.44 -1.71
C THR A 35 16.12 1.26 -0.49
N ARG A 36 16.30 0.73 0.73
CA ARG A 36 16.01 1.47 1.97
C ARG A 36 17.14 2.40 2.41
N ILE A 37 18.35 2.18 1.91
CA ILE A 37 19.52 3.00 2.32
C ILE A 37 19.30 4.48 2.01
N PRO A 38 18.88 4.90 0.80
CA PRO A 38 18.60 6.31 0.51
C PRO A 38 17.57 6.94 1.46
N LEU A 39 16.53 6.20 1.87
CA LEU A 39 15.56 6.68 2.85
C LEU A 39 16.22 6.96 4.20
N LEU A 40 16.95 5.98 4.72
CA LEU A 40 17.61 6.09 6.03
C LEU A 40 18.68 7.19 6.05
N GLU A 41 19.45 7.34 4.97
CA GLU A 41 20.45 8.41 4.83
C GLU A 41 19.82 9.79 4.84
N ASN A 42 18.61 9.91 4.32
CA ASN A 42 17.82 11.14 4.34
C ASN A 42 16.95 11.32 5.60
N GLY A 43 17.18 10.52 6.64
CA GLY A 43 16.49 10.65 7.93
C GLY A 43 15.06 10.13 7.93
N VAL A 44 14.64 9.39 6.91
CA VAL A 44 13.33 8.74 6.86
C VAL A 44 13.32 7.52 7.78
N ILE A 45 12.29 7.38 8.58
CA ILE A 45 12.01 6.17 9.34
C ILE A 45 11.36 5.16 8.40
N TYR A 46 11.87 3.93 8.38
CA TYR A 46 11.19 2.81 7.73
C TYR A 46 10.51 1.94 8.77
N ALA A 47 9.20 1.86 8.72
CA ALA A 47 8.39 1.01 9.59
C ALA A 47 7.75 -0.12 8.80
N MET A 48 7.67 -1.30 9.39
CA MET A 48 7.04 -2.48 8.79
C MET A 48 6.09 -3.11 9.80
N ALA A 49 4.80 -3.18 9.47
CA ALA A 49 3.78 -3.73 10.33
C ALA A 49 3.53 -5.22 10.04
N CYS A 50 3.40 -6.02 11.10
CA CYS A 50 2.97 -7.41 11.06
C CYS A 50 1.46 -7.44 11.30
N LEU A 51 0.68 -7.69 10.26
CA LEU A 51 -0.77 -7.60 10.31
C LEU A 51 -1.40 -8.99 10.35
N ARG A 52 -2.61 -9.10 10.92
CA ARG A 52 -3.44 -10.29 10.73
C ARG A 52 -3.59 -10.59 9.25
N GLY A 53 -3.68 -11.87 8.87
CA GLY A 53 -3.58 -12.30 7.47
C GLY A 53 -2.19 -12.77 7.06
N GLY A 54 -1.13 -12.34 7.76
CA GLY A 54 0.21 -12.93 7.69
C GLY A 54 0.32 -14.21 8.54
N SER A 55 1.54 -14.72 8.72
CA SER A 55 1.79 -15.93 9.53
C SER A 55 2.69 -15.70 10.74
N GLU A 56 2.90 -14.45 11.12
CA GLU A 56 3.83 -14.09 12.20
C GLU A 56 3.51 -14.79 13.52
N TYR A 57 2.22 -15.04 13.78
CA TYR A 57 1.74 -15.72 14.97
C TYR A 57 0.96 -17.01 14.65
N GLY A 58 1.25 -17.62 13.48
CA GLY A 58 0.69 -18.91 13.08
C GLY A 58 -0.66 -18.82 12.35
N GLU A 59 -1.30 -19.97 12.15
CA GLU A 59 -2.47 -20.14 11.29
C GLU A 59 -3.70 -19.34 11.76
N GLU A 60 -3.91 -19.20 13.05
CA GLU A 60 -5.05 -18.42 13.58
C GLU A 60 -4.87 -16.92 13.32
N TRP A 61 -3.62 -16.45 13.27
CA TRP A 61 -3.31 -15.06 12.87
C TRP A 61 -3.63 -14.83 11.38
N HIS A 62 -3.30 -15.79 10.51
CA HIS A 62 -3.67 -15.77 9.09
C HIS A 62 -5.19 -15.76 8.93
N LYS A 63 -5.90 -16.73 9.51
CA LYS A 63 -7.36 -16.82 9.41
C LYS A 63 -8.11 -15.61 9.95
N ALA A 64 -7.50 -14.88 10.89
CA ALA A 64 -8.08 -13.65 11.42
C ALA A 64 -8.03 -12.46 10.42
N GLY A 65 -7.38 -12.61 9.26
CA GLY A 65 -7.30 -11.61 8.19
C GLY A 65 -7.84 -12.09 6.84
N MET A 66 -8.62 -13.18 6.79
CA MET A 66 -9.19 -13.74 5.56
C MET A 66 -10.70 -13.49 5.46
N LEU A 67 -11.23 -13.59 4.24
CA LEU A 67 -12.67 -13.59 3.95
C LEU A 67 -13.39 -12.41 4.63
N GLU A 68 -14.47 -12.69 5.38
CA GLU A 68 -15.24 -11.68 6.13
C GLU A 68 -14.44 -10.95 7.21
N LYS A 69 -13.28 -11.51 7.62
CA LYS A 69 -12.38 -10.91 8.61
C LYS A 69 -11.31 -10.02 8.00
N LYS A 70 -11.31 -9.84 6.66
CA LYS A 70 -10.28 -9.03 5.95
C LYS A 70 -10.19 -7.60 6.48
N GLN A 71 -11.26 -7.03 6.99
CA GLN A 71 -11.24 -5.70 7.62
C GLN A 71 -10.22 -5.60 8.76
N ASN A 72 -9.99 -6.67 9.51
CA ASN A 72 -8.99 -6.70 10.58
C ASN A 72 -7.58 -6.31 10.10
N VAL A 73 -7.24 -6.63 8.85
CA VAL A 73 -5.94 -6.28 8.24
C VAL A 73 -5.81 -4.77 8.08
N PHE A 74 -6.90 -4.13 7.64
CA PHE A 74 -6.94 -2.67 7.44
C PHE A 74 -6.94 -1.95 8.79
N ASP A 75 -7.69 -2.45 9.77
CA ASP A 75 -7.73 -1.91 11.14
C ASP A 75 -6.35 -2.00 11.82
N ASP A 76 -5.64 -3.13 11.65
CA ASP A 76 -4.28 -3.30 12.18
C ASP A 76 -3.30 -2.29 11.56
N PHE A 77 -3.40 -2.05 10.25
CA PHE A 77 -2.52 -1.10 9.56
C PHE A 77 -2.82 0.36 9.95
N ILE A 78 -4.10 0.71 10.07
CA ILE A 78 -4.54 2.01 10.57
C ILE A 78 -4.01 2.21 12.00
N SER A 79 -4.19 1.20 12.87
CA SER A 79 -3.68 1.25 14.26
C SER A 79 -2.17 1.40 14.31
N ALA A 80 -1.42 0.75 13.40
CA ALA A 80 0.03 0.92 13.32
C ALA A 80 0.42 2.36 12.92
N ALA A 81 -0.33 2.97 12.00
CA ALA A 81 -0.13 4.37 11.61
C ALA A 81 -0.43 5.32 12.78
N GLU A 82 -1.56 5.14 13.46
CA GLU A 82 -1.95 5.91 14.64
C GLU A 82 -0.92 5.78 15.77
N TRP A 83 -0.44 4.56 16.02
CA TRP A 83 0.61 4.32 17.01
C TRP A 83 1.91 5.08 16.70
N LEU A 84 2.35 5.10 15.44
CA LEU A 84 3.55 5.85 15.04
C LEU A 84 3.38 7.36 15.28
N ILE A 85 2.18 7.89 15.02
CA ILE A 85 1.85 9.31 15.24
C ILE A 85 1.79 9.61 16.74
N GLU A 86 1.05 8.84 17.53
CA GLU A 86 0.88 9.03 18.97
C GLU A 86 2.23 8.95 19.72
N ASN A 87 3.11 8.05 19.29
CA ASN A 87 4.44 7.88 19.87
C ASN A 87 5.50 8.82 19.28
N LYS A 88 5.08 9.84 18.52
CA LYS A 88 5.93 10.91 17.99
C LYS A 88 7.05 10.44 17.05
N TYR A 89 6.87 9.28 16.42
CA TYR A 89 7.74 8.89 15.31
C TYR A 89 7.51 9.80 14.10
N THR A 90 6.27 10.18 13.84
CA THR A 90 5.86 10.96 12.67
C THR A 90 4.60 11.78 12.95
N SER A 91 4.05 12.42 11.91
CA SER A 91 2.72 13.02 11.89
C SER A 91 2.00 12.66 10.58
N PRO A 92 0.69 12.92 10.44
CA PRO A 92 -0.02 12.70 9.18
C PRO A 92 0.65 13.38 7.98
N GLU A 93 1.22 14.58 8.15
CA GLU A 93 1.91 15.34 7.11
C GLU A 93 3.27 14.76 6.72
N LYS A 94 3.78 13.82 7.50
CA LYS A 94 5.10 13.18 7.30
C LYS A 94 5.02 11.66 7.19
N LEU A 95 3.80 11.09 7.09
CA LEU A 95 3.59 9.65 6.96
C LEU A 95 3.28 9.26 5.52
N ALA A 96 4.15 8.46 4.92
CA ALA A 96 3.89 7.73 3.68
C ALA A 96 3.53 6.29 3.97
N ILE A 97 2.70 5.70 3.12
CA ILE A 97 2.36 4.28 3.19
C ILE A 97 2.64 3.57 1.86
N GLN A 98 3.10 2.33 1.94
CA GLN A 98 3.45 1.52 0.77
C GLN A 98 3.00 0.07 0.96
N GLY A 99 2.53 -0.54 -0.11
CA GLY A 99 2.25 -1.97 -0.17
C GLY A 99 2.11 -2.45 -1.60
N GLY A 100 2.56 -3.67 -1.88
CA GLY A 100 2.50 -4.26 -3.22
C GLY A 100 1.53 -5.44 -3.29
N SER A 101 0.89 -5.66 -4.45
CA SER A 101 -0.03 -6.78 -4.69
C SER A 101 -1.21 -6.77 -3.69
N ASN A 102 -1.34 -7.78 -2.82
CA ASN A 102 -2.27 -7.71 -1.68
C ASN A 102 -2.00 -6.49 -0.77
N GLY A 103 -0.72 -6.09 -0.59
CA GLY A 103 -0.39 -4.84 0.09
C GLY A 103 -0.83 -3.59 -0.68
N GLY A 104 -0.94 -3.65 -1.99
CA GLY A 104 -1.53 -2.58 -2.80
C GLY A 104 -3.03 -2.44 -2.58
N LEU A 105 -3.77 -3.57 -2.45
CA LEU A 105 -5.16 -3.58 -1.97
C LEU A 105 -5.26 -2.92 -0.59
N LEU A 106 -4.38 -3.31 0.35
CA LEU A 106 -4.31 -2.72 1.69
C LEU A 106 -4.21 -1.19 1.63
N VAL A 107 -3.24 -0.67 0.89
CA VAL A 107 -3.04 0.79 0.75
C VAL A 107 -4.27 1.46 0.15
N GLY A 108 -4.83 0.90 -0.93
CA GLY A 108 -6.04 1.44 -1.56
C GLY A 108 -7.26 1.45 -0.64
N ALA A 109 -7.42 0.43 0.21
CA ALA A 109 -8.51 0.34 1.16
C ALA A 109 -8.38 1.36 2.30
N VAL A 110 -7.18 1.49 2.89
CA VAL A 110 -7.00 2.37 4.06
C VAL A 110 -7.03 3.86 3.72
N ILE A 111 -6.62 4.27 2.51
CA ILE A 111 -6.77 5.68 2.10
C ILE A 111 -8.22 6.05 1.80
N ASN A 112 -9.10 5.09 1.50
CA ASN A 112 -10.54 5.33 1.43
C ASN A 112 -11.17 5.46 2.82
N GLN A 113 -10.66 4.73 3.81
CA GLN A 113 -11.21 4.69 5.17
C GLN A 113 -10.69 5.81 6.07
N ARG A 114 -9.40 6.14 5.96
CA ARG A 114 -8.71 7.11 6.83
C ARG A 114 -7.71 7.96 6.02
N PRO A 115 -8.15 8.70 5.01
CA PRO A 115 -7.27 9.50 4.13
C PRO A 115 -6.43 10.53 4.90
N GLU A 116 -6.97 11.06 6.00
CA GLU A 116 -6.35 12.11 6.81
C GLU A 116 -5.11 11.67 7.59
N LEU A 117 -4.87 10.36 7.70
CA LEU A 117 -3.69 9.84 8.39
C LEU A 117 -2.41 9.87 7.55
N TYR A 118 -2.53 10.06 6.24
CA TYR A 118 -1.43 9.83 5.30
C TYR A 118 -1.16 11.04 4.42
N LYS A 119 0.12 11.38 4.25
CA LYS A 119 0.55 12.42 3.29
C LYS A 119 0.76 11.86 1.90
N VAL A 120 1.34 10.66 1.81
CA VAL A 120 1.68 10.00 0.54
C VAL A 120 1.27 8.53 0.58
N ALA A 121 0.75 8.00 -0.52
CA ALA A 121 0.38 6.59 -0.63
C ALA A 121 0.89 5.97 -1.93
N PHE A 122 1.45 4.76 -1.80
CA PHE A 122 1.97 3.94 -2.89
C PHE A 122 1.24 2.60 -2.99
N PRO A 123 0.04 2.56 -3.58
CA PRO A 123 -0.62 1.30 -3.91
C PRO A 123 0.04 0.70 -5.15
N MET A 124 0.92 -0.30 -4.95
CA MET A 124 1.74 -0.88 -6.01
C MET A 124 1.13 -2.19 -6.51
N VAL A 125 0.94 -2.34 -7.81
CA VAL A 125 0.42 -3.55 -8.49
C VAL A 125 -0.75 -4.18 -7.74
N GLY A 126 -1.68 -3.36 -7.23
CA GLY A 126 -2.69 -3.73 -6.26
C GLY A 126 -3.95 -4.37 -6.85
N VAL A 127 -4.59 -5.25 -6.06
CA VAL A 127 -5.89 -5.84 -6.40
C VAL A 127 -7.00 -4.83 -6.05
N MET A 128 -7.28 -3.88 -6.95
CA MET A 128 -8.15 -2.73 -6.66
C MET A 128 -9.64 -2.98 -6.90
N ASP A 129 -10.00 -3.95 -7.74
CA ASP A 129 -11.38 -4.33 -8.04
C ASP A 129 -11.70 -5.69 -7.41
N MET A 130 -12.19 -5.66 -6.17
CA MET A 130 -12.51 -6.88 -5.41
C MET A 130 -13.78 -7.58 -5.92
N LEU A 131 -14.55 -6.94 -6.78
CA LEU A 131 -15.75 -7.56 -7.34
C LEU A 131 -15.47 -8.38 -8.61
N ARG A 132 -14.29 -8.17 -9.24
CA ARG A 132 -13.96 -8.85 -10.50
C ARG A 132 -12.59 -9.53 -10.51
N PHE A 133 -11.81 -9.45 -9.43
CA PHE A 133 -10.44 -10.00 -9.40
C PHE A 133 -10.41 -11.47 -9.86
N HIS A 134 -11.36 -12.27 -9.44
CA HIS A 134 -11.46 -13.71 -9.75
C HIS A 134 -11.80 -14.02 -11.21
N LYS A 135 -12.19 -13.00 -12.00
CA LYS A 135 -12.43 -13.13 -13.44
C LYS A 135 -11.17 -12.87 -14.29
N PHE A 136 -10.08 -12.42 -13.67
CA PHE A 136 -8.85 -12.10 -14.39
C PHE A 136 -7.77 -13.13 -14.11
N THR A 137 -7.08 -13.57 -15.17
CA THR A 137 -5.89 -14.44 -15.13
C THR A 137 -5.93 -15.49 -14.01
N ILE A 138 -5.03 -15.37 -13.00
CA ILE A 138 -4.94 -16.31 -11.86
C ILE A 138 -5.80 -15.88 -10.66
N GLY A 139 -6.58 -14.83 -10.77
CA GLY A 139 -7.38 -14.29 -9.64
C GLY A 139 -8.33 -15.32 -9.01
N TRP A 140 -8.80 -16.30 -9.78
CA TRP A 140 -9.61 -17.41 -9.26
C TRP A 140 -8.91 -18.17 -8.12
N ALA A 141 -7.58 -18.26 -8.13
CA ALA A 141 -6.81 -18.94 -7.10
C ALA A 141 -6.78 -18.16 -5.76
N TRP A 142 -7.21 -16.91 -5.72
CA TRP A 142 -7.26 -16.07 -4.51
C TRP A 142 -8.64 -16.11 -3.82
N VAL A 143 -9.61 -16.82 -4.40
CA VAL A 143 -10.94 -16.97 -3.80
C VAL A 143 -10.89 -17.57 -2.38
N PRO A 144 -10.03 -18.54 -2.05
CA PRO A 144 -9.91 -19.03 -0.67
C PRO A 144 -9.48 -17.95 0.33
N GLU A 145 -8.71 -16.96 -0.10
CA GLU A 145 -8.24 -15.85 0.76
C GLU A 145 -9.26 -14.71 0.87
N TYR A 146 -9.89 -14.34 -0.26
CA TYR A 146 -10.74 -13.15 -0.34
C TYR A 146 -12.24 -13.46 -0.36
N GLY A 147 -12.65 -14.62 -0.83
CA GLY A 147 -14.03 -14.91 -1.22
C GLY A 147 -14.31 -14.60 -2.69
N SER A 148 -15.57 -14.69 -3.11
CA SER A 148 -16.01 -14.39 -4.47
C SER A 148 -17.27 -13.54 -4.47
N SER A 149 -17.33 -12.53 -5.34
CA SER A 149 -18.53 -11.71 -5.57
C SER A 149 -19.67 -12.48 -6.26
N ASP A 150 -19.40 -13.65 -6.80
CA ASP A 150 -20.43 -14.54 -7.35
C ASP A 150 -21.29 -15.18 -6.23
N ASN A 151 -20.81 -15.15 -4.98
CA ASN A 151 -21.57 -15.52 -3.80
C ASN A 151 -22.14 -14.25 -3.13
N SER A 152 -23.47 -14.18 -2.95
CA SER A 152 -24.18 -12.99 -2.45
C SER A 152 -23.74 -12.57 -1.02
N GLU A 153 -23.39 -13.51 -0.15
CA GLU A 153 -22.92 -13.20 1.19
C GLU A 153 -21.49 -12.66 1.17
N GLN A 154 -20.63 -13.27 0.35
CA GLN A 154 -19.25 -12.84 0.20
C GLN A 154 -19.14 -11.51 -0.56
N PHE A 155 -20.02 -11.23 -1.49
CA PHE A 155 -20.13 -9.92 -2.13
C PHE A 155 -20.24 -8.80 -1.12
N LYS A 156 -21.02 -8.97 -0.05
CA LYS A 156 -21.26 -7.95 0.96
C LYS A 156 -19.98 -7.47 1.65
N PHE A 157 -19.11 -8.39 2.04
CA PHE A 157 -17.86 -7.99 2.68
C PHE A 157 -16.79 -7.54 1.67
N LEU A 158 -16.74 -8.12 0.47
CA LEU A 158 -15.85 -7.68 -0.61
C LEU A 158 -16.16 -6.24 -1.03
N TYR A 159 -17.44 -5.90 -1.18
CA TYR A 159 -17.87 -4.56 -1.55
C TYR A 159 -17.44 -3.52 -0.51
N LYS A 160 -17.52 -3.84 0.78
CA LYS A 160 -17.21 -2.91 1.88
C LYS A 160 -15.78 -2.35 1.85
N TYR A 161 -14.83 -3.12 1.35
CA TYR A 161 -13.43 -2.69 1.33
C TYR A 161 -12.81 -2.59 -0.07
N SER A 162 -13.55 -2.90 -1.12
CA SER A 162 -13.03 -2.81 -2.50
C SER A 162 -12.55 -1.40 -2.82
N PRO A 163 -11.24 -1.17 -3.07
CA PRO A 163 -10.73 0.20 -3.23
C PRO A 163 -11.44 0.98 -4.32
N LEU A 164 -11.65 0.36 -5.49
CA LEU A 164 -12.30 0.98 -6.64
C LEU A 164 -13.75 1.42 -6.35
N HIS A 165 -14.49 0.66 -5.52
CA HIS A 165 -15.92 0.86 -5.32
C HIS A 165 -16.26 1.73 -4.09
N ASN A 166 -15.25 2.08 -3.29
CA ASN A 166 -15.41 2.90 -2.08
C ASN A 166 -14.73 4.26 -2.16
N LEU A 167 -14.38 4.69 -3.36
CA LEU A 167 -13.93 6.06 -3.58
C LEU A 167 -15.08 7.04 -3.34
N THR A 168 -14.84 8.07 -2.58
CA THR A 168 -15.82 9.08 -2.23
C THR A 168 -15.49 10.39 -2.94
N LYS A 169 -16.44 10.90 -3.73
CA LYS A 169 -16.27 12.17 -4.44
C LYS A 169 -16.18 13.34 -3.45
N GLY A 170 -15.21 14.19 -3.69
CA GLY A 170 -15.01 15.38 -2.88
C GLY A 170 -14.15 15.18 -1.63
N LEU A 171 -13.63 13.99 -1.41
CA LEU A 171 -12.70 13.72 -0.32
C LEU A 171 -11.29 14.20 -0.69
N ASP A 172 -10.57 14.74 0.27
CA ASP A 172 -9.17 15.14 0.11
C ASP A 172 -8.26 13.92 0.37
N TYR A 173 -7.91 13.24 -0.71
CA TYR A 173 -7.01 12.08 -0.64
C TYR A 173 -5.55 12.50 -0.47
N PRO A 174 -4.68 11.66 0.10
CA PRO A 174 -3.24 11.91 0.12
C PRO A 174 -2.68 12.05 -1.31
N ALA A 175 -1.43 12.48 -1.45
CA ALA A 175 -0.72 12.36 -2.71
C ALA A 175 -0.53 10.87 -3.04
N VAL A 176 -1.06 10.41 -4.18
CA VAL A 176 -1.05 8.98 -4.55
C VAL A 176 -0.27 8.74 -5.82
N MET A 177 0.69 7.81 -5.79
CA MET A 177 1.29 7.25 -6.99
C MET A 177 0.95 5.77 -7.09
N VAL A 178 -0.03 5.44 -7.91
CA VAL A 178 -0.36 4.06 -8.29
C VAL A 178 0.74 3.52 -9.18
N THR A 179 1.25 2.31 -8.94
CA THR A 179 2.19 1.68 -9.86
C THR A 179 1.61 0.40 -10.44
N THR A 180 1.94 0.11 -11.71
CA THR A 180 1.58 -1.12 -12.40
C THR A 180 2.60 -1.44 -13.50
N ALA A 181 2.51 -2.61 -14.09
CA ALA A 181 3.32 -3.03 -15.23
C ALA A 181 2.42 -3.51 -16.37
N ASP A 182 2.78 -3.18 -17.61
CA ASP A 182 1.94 -3.45 -18.80
C ASP A 182 1.78 -4.94 -19.11
N HIS A 183 2.70 -5.80 -18.64
CA HIS A 183 2.69 -7.24 -18.81
C HIS A 183 2.45 -7.99 -17.48
N ASP A 184 1.83 -7.33 -16.50
CA ASP A 184 1.46 -8.00 -15.25
C ASP A 184 0.32 -9.00 -15.50
N ASP A 185 0.68 -10.27 -15.54
CA ASP A 185 -0.22 -11.40 -15.76
C ASP A 185 -0.78 -11.98 -14.46
N ARG A 186 -0.28 -11.52 -13.30
CA ARG A 186 -0.77 -11.93 -11.98
C ARG A 186 -1.87 -10.99 -11.49
N VAL A 187 -1.57 -9.72 -11.34
CA VAL A 187 -2.55 -8.67 -11.04
C VAL A 187 -2.67 -7.77 -12.25
N VAL A 188 -3.60 -8.10 -13.13
CA VAL A 188 -3.72 -7.43 -14.44
C VAL A 188 -3.75 -5.90 -14.30
N PRO A 189 -3.10 -5.16 -15.22
CA PRO A 189 -2.99 -3.70 -15.14
C PRO A 189 -4.34 -2.98 -15.05
N ALA A 190 -5.41 -3.62 -15.54
CA ALA A 190 -6.77 -3.10 -15.47
C ALA A 190 -7.22 -2.73 -14.05
N HIS A 191 -6.73 -3.41 -13.01
CA HIS A 191 -6.96 -3.02 -11.61
C HIS A 191 -6.45 -1.60 -11.35
N SER A 192 -5.19 -1.36 -11.66
CA SER A 192 -4.52 -0.08 -11.44
C SER A 192 -5.06 1.02 -12.34
N PHE A 193 -5.33 0.73 -13.61
CA PHE A 193 -5.86 1.72 -14.56
C PHE A 193 -7.25 2.23 -14.14
N LYS A 194 -8.17 1.30 -13.82
CA LYS A 194 -9.51 1.70 -13.36
C LYS A 194 -9.46 2.47 -12.06
N TYR A 195 -8.64 2.01 -11.11
CA TYR A 195 -8.53 2.66 -9.82
C TYR A 195 -7.92 4.06 -9.92
N ALA A 196 -6.82 4.23 -10.67
CA ALA A 196 -6.19 5.53 -10.86
C ALA A 196 -7.13 6.53 -11.55
N ALA A 197 -7.83 6.10 -12.62
CA ALA A 197 -8.78 6.95 -13.32
C ALA A 197 -9.96 7.37 -12.42
N ALA A 198 -10.51 6.43 -11.65
CA ALA A 198 -11.59 6.73 -10.71
C ALA A 198 -11.14 7.64 -9.58
N LEU A 199 -9.92 7.42 -9.02
CA LEU A 199 -9.37 8.27 -7.97
C LEU A 199 -9.10 9.69 -8.48
N GLN A 200 -8.60 9.86 -9.72
CA GLN A 200 -8.42 11.17 -10.35
C GLN A 200 -9.73 11.94 -10.50
N GLU A 201 -10.83 11.25 -10.83
CA GLU A 201 -12.16 11.85 -10.94
C GLU A 201 -12.77 12.20 -9.58
N MET A 202 -12.53 11.37 -8.56
CA MET A 202 -13.15 11.52 -7.23
C MET A 202 -12.38 12.48 -6.32
N ASN A 203 -11.05 12.59 -6.48
CA ASN A 203 -10.22 13.47 -5.66
C ASN A 203 -10.53 14.94 -5.95
N SER A 204 -10.92 15.70 -4.95
CA SER A 204 -11.12 17.15 -5.04
C SER A 204 -10.02 17.96 -4.39
N GLY A 205 -9.08 17.28 -3.71
CA GLY A 205 -7.95 17.91 -3.05
C GLY A 205 -6.91 18.43 -4.03
N LYS A 206 -5.88 19.08 -3.48
CA LYS A 206 -4.75 19.60 -4.24
C LYS A 206 -3.63 18.57 -4.43
N ASN A 207 -3.72 17.46 -3.71
CA ASN A 207 -2.70 16.41 -3.76
C ASN A 207 -2.74 15.67 -5.11
N PRO A 208 -1.60 15.41 -5.75
CA PRO A 208 -1.55 14.75 -7.04
C PRO A 208 -1.96 13.28 -6.96
N THR A 209 -2.69 12.82 -7.96
CA THR A 209 -2.95 11.39 -8.21
C THR A 209 -2.28 11.01 -9.52
N LEU A 210 -1.21 10.24 -9.45
CA LEU A 210 -0.42 9.78 -10.59
C LEU A 210 -0.53 8.28 -10.76
N ILE A 211 -0.30 7.81 -11.98
CA ILE A 211 -0.06 6.40 -12.27
C ILE A 211 1.28 6.25 -12.99
N ARG A 212 2.15 5.37 -12.46
CA ARG A 212 3.40 4.97 -13.08
C ARG A 212 3.23 3.59 -13.69
N ILE A 213 3.46 3.49 -14.99
CA ILE A 213 3.32 2.25 -15.74
C ILE A 213 4.70 1.79 -16.19
N GLU A 214 5.16 0.66 -15.67
CA GLU A 214 6.39 0.03 -16.15
C GLU A 214 6.11 -0.76 -17.42
N THR A 215 6.94 -0.59 -18.43
CA THR A 215 6.78 -1.26 -19.73
C THR A 215 7.66 -2.50 -19.85
N LYS A 216 7.15 -3.54 -20.52
CA LYS A 216 7.87 -4.80 -20.76
C LYS A 216 8.31 -5.49 -19.48
N VAL A 217 7.47 -5.44 -18.44
CA VAL A 217 7.71 -6.06 -17.13
C VAL A 217 6.41 -6.71 -16.65
N GLY A 218 6.54 -7.84 -15.93
CA GLY A 218 5.43 -8.51 -15.26
C GLY A 218 5.21 -8.01 -13.82
N HIS A 219 4.74 -8.89 -12.94
CA HIS A 219 4.40 -8.57 -11.54
C HIS A 219 5.59 -8.22 -10.62
N GLY A 220 6.75 -7.93 -11.19
CA GLY A 220 7.97 -7.54 -10.46
C GLY A 220 9.07 -8.60 -10.47
N ALA A 221 8.78 -9.88 -10.66
CA ALA A 221 9.79 -10.92 -10.82
C ALA A 221 10.56 -10.70 -12.13
N GLY A 222 11.89 -10.77 -12.08
CA GLY A 222 12.74 -10.60 -13.26
C GLY A 222 12.93 -9.16 -13.72
N THR A 223 12.51 -8.16 -12.93
CA THR A 223 12.78 -6.74 -13.21
C THR A 223 14.29 -6.48 -13.15
N SER A 224 14.83 -5.79 -14.17
CA SER A 224 16.25 -5.43 -14.20
C SER A 224 16.61 -4.43 -13.09
N THR A 225 17.88 -4.43 -12.69
CA THR A 225 18.38 -3.50 -11.66
C THR A 225 18.13 -2.04 -12.06
N SER A 226 18.34 -1.67 -13.33
CA SER A 226 18.10 -0.31 -13.82
C SER A 226 16.64 0.11 -13.65
N LYS A 227 15.69 -0.73 -14.03
CA LYS A 227 14.26 -0.47 -13.85
C LYS A 227 13.86 -0.39 -12.37
N SER A 228 14.48 -1.20 -11.52
CA SER A 228 14.27 -1.10 -10.08
C SER A 228 14.79 0.23 -9.53
N ILE A 229 15.96 0.70 -9.98
CA ILE A 229 16.50 2.00 -9.61
C ILE A 229 15.54 3.12 -10.06
N GLU A 230 15.08 3.11 -11.31
CA GLU A 230 14.13 4.08 -11.84
C GLU A 230 12.84 4.11 -11.01
N LEU A 231 12.26 2.93 -10.72
CA LEU A 231 11.04 2.83 -9.92
C LEU A 231 11.21 3.48 -8.54
N TYR A 232 12.26 3.09 -7.80
CA TYR A 232 12.45 3.63 -6.45
C TYR A 232 12.88 5.11 -6.47
N THR A 233 13.57 5.56 -7.52
CA THR A 233 13.84 6.99 -7.72
C THR A 233 12.55 7.78 -7.88
N ASP A 234 11.62 7.31 -8.71
CA ASP A 234 10.33 7.97 -8.91
C ASP A 234 9.49 7.98 -7.62
N LEU A 235 9.40 6.84 -6.92
CA LEU A 235 8.65 6.74 -5.65
C LEU A 235 9.22 7.70 -4.59
N TYR A 236 10.53 7.72 -4.40
CA TYR A 236 11.14 8.54 -3.36
C TYR A 236 11.14 10.02 -3.73
N SER A 237 11.34 10.37 -5.00
CA SER A 237 11.19 11.75 -5.47
C SER A 237 9.78 12.26 -5.25
N PHE A 238 8.76 11.44 -5.55
CA PHE A 238 7.36 11.78 -5.28
C PHE A 238 7.09 11.96 -3.78
N MET A 239 7.60 11.05 -2.94
CA MET A 239 7.46 11.14 -1.48
C MET A 239 8.13 12.41 -0.94
N PHE A 240 9.36 12.66 -1.33
CA PHE A 240 10.15 13.81 -0.86
C PHE A 240 9.50 15.12 -1.27
N TYR A 241 9.09 15.24 -2.55
CA TYR A 241 8.39 16.43 -3.05
C TYR A 241 7.12 16.74 -2.25
N ASN A 242 6.25 15.73 -2.03
CA ASN A 242 4.98 15.94 -1.35
C ASN A 242 5.11 16.11 0.18
N MET A 243 6.26 15.77 0.75
CA MET A 243 6.58 15.98 2.17
C MET A 243 7.49 17.18 2.43
N ASP A 244 7.81 17.98 1.39
CA ASP A 244 8.75 19.10 1.47
C ASP A 244 10.10 18.67 2.08
N LEU A 245 10.66 17.56 1.58
CA LEU A 245 11.97 17.04 1.98
C LEU A 245 13.01 17.38 0.91
N ILE A 246 14.13 17.92 1.35
CA ILE A 246 15.29 18.19 0.49
C ILE A 246 16.25 17.01 0.64
N PRO A 247 16.48 16.20 -0.42
CA PRO A 247 17.41 15.09 -0.32
C PRO A 247 18.84 15.55 -0.09
N ASN A 248 19.56 14.86 0.78
CA ASN A 248 21.00 15.02 0.96
C ASN A 248 21.71 14.12 -0.08
N TYR A 249 22.59 14.70 -0.86
CA TYR A 249 23.43 14.02 -1.87
C TYR A 249 24.82 13.78 -1.32
#